data_a1265d8f54fd06b29724ceb4d5b85556
#
_entry.id   a1265d8f54fd06b29724ceb4d5b85556
#
_cell.length_a   1.000
_cell.length_b   1.000
_cell.length_c   1.000
_cell.angle_alpha   90.00
_cell.angle_beta   90.00
_cell.angle_gamma   90.00
#
_symmetry.space_group_name_H-M   'P 1'
#
loop_
_entity.id
_entity.type
_entity.pdbx_description
1 polymer ?
#
loop_
_entity_poly.entity_id
_entity_poly.type
_entity_poly.pdbx_seq_one_letter_code
_entity_poly.pdbx_strand_id
1 'polypeptide(L)'
;MSDTNGTDKNDQLGNEPIPDPQQHEPSPSHDTKGGETDTSFFGHPKGLAILFFTEMWERFSYYGMRGLLVIYLTQHFLFSDERSTVMYGAYTALVYIMTIIGGTLADRYLGQRKAVTFGAILLVLGHFGMAFEGSGSREILTYQGTEYEVTLDGRGGDANQLIVAGEASSLISFSEDGGTMIIDSPEAVGLPAEIATADYETRIEQEQLYVNILYLSLALIIAGVGYLKANISTIVGALYGFGDKRRDSGFTIFYMGINLGSFMASLACGYLGIVHGWKYGFGLAGIGMLLGLVVFVIGQPWLKGHAEPPNPAKLKEKVLGIFNVEIMCYLTGLGIIAVSMLLVMNAQLIPEWFVGALGIAVFIFLIGYSIAKLKGDERSRMLAALYFIIAQMPFWALFEQAGSSLNLFTDRLVDRTMFGMPVPAPVFQSLNAGFIFIFAPILAWVWIKLGKYNPSTPVKFAFGVFLAGLGFLALNAGIASSGTGLVAVYFVFLIYWIHTMGELMVSPVGLSAVTKLAPARVVGMAMGSWFLYSGLSNYLAGVIASSTGVETLGGQITNIAAAKETYAMVYTNIAYVSMGLAVVMLLISPIIKKAMKGAD
;
A
#
# COMPACT_ATOMS: atom_id res chain seq x y z
N MET A 1 58.11 51.31 34.77
CA MET A 1 58.90 50.47 33.84
C MET A 1 58.42 49.05 34.06
N SER A 2 57.81 48.62 33.18
CA SER A 2 57.49 47.65 32.20
C SER A 2 56.32 46.74 32.64
N ASP A 3 55.36 46.87 31.76
CA ASP A 3 54.13 46.06 31.60
C ASP A 3 54.39 44.57 31.47
N THR A 4 53.49 43.78 31.97
CA THR A 4 53.15 42.46 31.39
C THR A 4 51.63 42.27 31.43
N ASN A 5 51.03 42.49 30.27
CA ASN A 5 49.68 42.07 29.97
C ASN A 5 49.64 40.54 29.76
N GLY A 6 48.92 39.85 30.60
CA GLY A 6 48.48 38.48 30.43
C GLY A 6 47.03 38.48 29.91
N THR A 7 46.85 38.33 28.59
CA THR A 7 45.54 38.17 27.98
C THR A 7 45.00 36.79 28.21
N ASP A 8 43.91 36.74 28.95
CA ASP A 8 43.06 35.59 29.22
C ASP A 8 42.38 35.15 27.91
N LYS A 9 42.70 33.93 27.45
CA LYS A 9 42.16 33.31 26.22
C LYS A 9 41.06 32.30 26.57
N ASN A 10 40.02 32.70 27.29
CA ASN A 10 38.96 31.73 27.63
C ASN A 10 37.54 32.30 27.67
N ASP A 11 37.21 33.28 26.81
CA ASP A 11 35.82 33.77 26.75
C ASP A 11 35.34 34.06 25.30
N GLN A 12 35.46 33.07 24.40
CA GLN A 12 34.82 33.12 23.08
C GLN A 12 34.26 31.76 22.66
N LEU A 13 33.50 31.13 23.54
CA LEU A 13 32.64 29.98 23.19
C LEU A 13 31.22 30.26 23.68
N GLY A 14 30.47 31.03 22.93
CA GLY A 14 29.06 31.16 23.23
C GLY A 14 28.42 32.41 22.68
N ASN A 15 28.05 32.39 21.42
CA ASN A 15 26.89 33.08 20.86
C ASN A 15 26.96 33.05 19.31
N GLU A 16 27.07 31.87 18.70
CA GLU A 16 26.61 31.75 17.35
C GLU A 16 25.07 31.62 17.39
N PRO A 17 24.33 32.43 16.64
CA PRO A 17 22.88 32.30 16.55
C PRO A 17 22.53 30.91 16.04
N ILE A 18 21.62 30.22 16.73
CA ILE A 18 21.06 28.94 16.30
C ILE A 18 20.54 29.13 14.88
N PRO A 19 21.00 28.35 13.86
CA PRO A 19 20.50 28.48 12.50
C PRO A 19 19.00 28.25 12.49
N ASP A 20 18.29 29.17 11.84
CA ASP A 20 16.84 29.05 11.57
C ASP A 20 16.57 27.68 10.96
N PRO A 21 15.61 26.88 11.48
CA PRO A 21 15.26 25.57 10.93
C PRO A 21 14.83 25.58 9.45
N GLN A 22 14.58 26.76 8.90
CA GLN A 22 14.33 26.97 7.46
C GLN A 22 15.61 27.11 6.63
N GLN A 23 16.78 27.20 7.27
CA GLN A 23 18.09 27.32 6.62
C GLN A 23 18.85 25.99 6.63
N HIS A 24 18.27 24.90 6.14
CA HIS A 24 19.07 23.79 5.69
C HIS A 24 19.69 24.21 4.34
N GLU A 25 20.94 24.65 4.37
CA GLU A 25 21.73 24.67 3.16
C GLU A 25 21.71 23.28 2.53
N PRO A 26 21.26 23.14 1.28
CA PRO A 26 21.40 21.88 0.55
C PRO A 26 22.89 21.53 0.52
N SER A 27 23.20 20.22 0.63
CA SER A 27 24.56 19.73 0.38
C SER A 27 25.21 20.45 -0.79
N PRO A 28 26.50 20.83 -0.75
CA PRO A 28 27.16 21.66 -1.77
C PRO A 28 27.11 21.16 -3.21
N SER A 29 26.50 20.01 -3.47
CA SER A 29 26.31 19.40 -4.80
C SER A 29 25.02 19.81 -5.52
N HIS A 30 24.12 20.59 -4.90
CA HIS A 30 22.91 21.06 -5.55
C HIS A 30 23.12 22.48 -6.10
N ASP A 31 23.59 22.53 -7.34
CA ASP A 31 23.62 23.77 -8.10
C ASP A 31 22.19 24.19 -8.46
N THR A 32 21.58 25.05 -7.62
CA THR A 32 20.18 25.47 -7.66
C THR A 32 19.85 26.41 -8.82
N LYS A 33 20.83 26.73 -9.69
CA LYS A 33 20.68 27.74 -10.74
C LYS A 33 19.79 27.33 -11.93
N GLY A 34 19.43 26.07 -12.08
CA GLY A 34 18.69 25.60 -13.24
C GLY A 34 17.17 25.51 -13.12
N GLY A 35 16.63 25.45 -11.90
CA GLY A 35 15.18 25.24 -11.66
C GLY A 35 14.37 26.53 -11.60
N GLU A 36 14.92 27.60 -11.10
CA GLU A 36 14.20 28.84 -10.79
C GLU A 36 13.56 29.57 -11.99
N THR A 37 14.11 29.43 -13.18
CA THR A 37 13.66 30.11 -14.39
C THR A 37 12.84 29.24 -15.33
N ASP A 38 12.81 27.91 -15.14
CA ASP A 38 12.05 26.99 -15.98
C ASP A 38 10.57 26.98 -15.56
N THR A 39 9.70 27.41 -16.47
CA THR A 39 8.24 27.49 -16.28
C THR A 39 7.47 26.74 -17.37
N SER A 40 8.13 25.85 -18.10
CA SER A 40 7.63 25.25 -19.33
C SER A 40 6.50 24.21 -19.13
N PHE A 41 6.29 23.73 -17.91
CA PHE A 41 5.20 22.81 -17.59
C PHE A 41 4.21 23.45 -16.59
N PHE A 42 3.16 24.10 -17.08
CA PHE A 42 2.16 24.80 -16.26
C PHE A 42 2.76 25.76 -15.21
N GLY A 43 3.83 26.47 -15.57
CA GLY A 43 4.56 27.35 -14.65
C GLY A 43 5.61 26.66 -13.79
N HIS A 44 5.85 25.37 -13.98
CA HIS A 44 6.80 24.54 -13.25
C HIS A 44 7.97 24.07 -14.13
N PRO A 45 9.08 23.58 -13.52
CA PRO A 45 10.18 23.00 -14.27
C PRO A 45 9.73 21.80 -15.12
N LYS A 46 10.27 21.67 -16.32
CA LYS A 46 9.94 20.59 -17.26
C LYS A 46 10.20 19.19 -16.69
N GLY A 47 11.17 19.06 -15.78
CA GLY A 47 11.43 17.83 -15.04
C GLY A 47 10.23 17.31 -14.25
N LEU A 48 9.34 18.21 -13.79
CA LEU A 48 8.11 17.81 -13.08
C LEU A 48 7.18 16.98 -13.98
N ALA A 49 7.07 17.31 -15.28
CA ALA A 49 6.26 16.53 -16.21
C ALA A 49 6.74 15.08 -16.29
N ILE A 50 8.06 14.86 -16.34
CA ILE A 50 8.64 13.52 -16.37
C ILE A 50 8.31 12.75 -15.10
N LEU A 51 8.49 13.40 -13.95
CA LEU A 51 8.20 12.76 -12.66
C LEU A 51 6.71 12.47 -12.48
N PHE A 52 5.84 13.38 -12.93
CA PHE A 52 4.39 13.19 -12.95
C PHE A 52 3.99 11.95 -13.76
N PHE A 53 4.44 11.85 -15.02
CA PHE A 53 4.06 10.72 -15.86
C PHE A 53 4.73 9.42 -15.41
N THR A 54 5.97 9.47 -14.92
CA THR A 54 6.64 8.27 -14.37
C THR A 54 5.89 7.73 -13.17
N GLU A 55 5.54 8.59 -12.22
CA GLU A 55 4.77 8.19 -11.03
C GLU A 55 3.36 7.73 -11.40
N MET A 56 2.69 8.44 -12.30
CA MET A 56 1.36 8.05 -12.79
C MET A 56 1.37 6.62 -13.35
N TRP A 57 2.33 6.28 -14.19
CA TRP A 57 2.44 4.94 -14.77
C TRP A 57 2.90 3.89 -13.76
N GLU A 58 3.78 4.27 -12.83
CA GLU A 58 4.17 3.37 -11.74
C GLU A 58 2.98 3.07 -10.83
N ARG A 59 2.20 4.09 -10.44
CA ARG A 59 0.96 3.88 -9.67
C ARG A 59 -0.09 3.09 -10.44
N PHE A 60 -0.22 3.34 -11.74
CA PHE A 60 -1.08 2.54 -12.61
C PHE A 60 -0.69 1.05 -12.53
N SER A 61 0.58 0.73 -12.67
CA SER A 61 1.02 -0.67 -12.61
C SER A 61 0.84 -1.30 -11.24
N TYR A 62 1.20 -0.58 -10.17
CA TYR A 62 1.11 -1.06 -8.80
C TYR A 62 -0.35 -1.33 -8.38
N TYR A 63 -1.25 -0.37 -8.57
CA TYR A 63 -2.66 -0.53 -8.19
C TYR A 63 -3.40 -1.49 -9.11
N GLY A 64 -3.04 -1.56 -10.38
CA GLY A 64 -3.60 -2.53 -11.32
C GLY A 64 -3.30 -3.97 -10.92
N MET A 65 -2.06 -4.28 -10.57
CA MET A 65 -1.67 -5.59 -10.08
C MET A 65 -2.28 -5.88 -8.71
N ARG A 66 -2.16 -4.93 -7.76
CA ARG A 66 -2.63 -5.07 -6.39
C ARG A 66 -4.14 -5.32 -6.31
N GLY A 67 -4.93 -4.65 -7.16
CA GLY A 67 -6.39 -4.81 -7.20
C GLY A 67 -6.85 -6.21 -7.59
N LEU A 68 -6.07 -6.90 -8.42
CA LEU A 68 -6.35 -8.26 -8.85
C LEU A 68 -5.79 -9.33 -7.89
N LEU A 69 -4.73 -9.01 -7.13
CA LEU A 69 -3.86 -9.98 -6.48
C LEU A 69 -4.62 -10.97 -5.59
N VAL A 70 -5.47 -10.50 -4.67
CA VAL A 70 -6.13 -11.41 -3.71
C VAL A 70 -7.09 -12.37 -4.40
N ILE A 71 -7.86 -11.90 -5.39
CA ILE A 71 -8.78 -12.74 -6.16
C ILE A 71 -7.98 -13.75 -7.02
N TYR A 72 -6.87 -13.31 -7.60
CA TYR A 72 -5.95 -14.19 -8.34
C TYR A 72 -5.38 -15.32 -7.47
N LEU A 73 -4.99 -15.01 -6.21
CA LEU A 73 -4.48 -16.02 -5.29
C LEU A 73 -5.54 -17.06 -4.92
N THR A 74 -6.78 -16.64 -4.70
CA THR A 74 -7.86 -17.53 -4.28
C THR A 74 -8.48 -18.31 -5.42
N GLN A 75 -8.53 -17.77 -6.66
CA GLN A 75 -9.20 -18.43 -7.78
C GLN A 75 -8.24 -19.14 -8.74
N HIS A 76 -7.04 -18.61 -8.94
CA HIS A 76 -6.09 -19.21 -9.87
C HIS A 76 -5.12 -20.17 -9.17
N PHE A 77 -4.61 -19.79 -7.99
CA PHE A 77 -3.74 -20.67 -7.21
C PHE A 77 -4.49 -21.48 -6.15
N LEU A 78 -5.76 -21.23 -5.95
CA LEU A 78 -6.61 -21.90 -4.97
C LEU A 78 -6.00 -21.88 -3.56
N PHE A 79 -5.30 -20.78 -3.21
CA PHE A 79 -4.87 -20.58 -1.84
C PHE A 79 -6.09 -20.22 -0.99
N SER A 80 -6.11 -20.73 0.25
CA SER A 80 -7.17 -20.33 1.19
C SER A 80 -7.22 -18.81 1.37
N ASP A 81 -8.37 -18.27 1.74
CA ASP A 81 -8.54 -16.85 2.02
C ASP A 81 -7.55 -16.36 3.07
N GLU A 82 -7.34 -17.14 4.13
CA GLU A 82 -6.38 -16.85 5.18
C GLU A 82 -4.96 -16.71 4.62
N ARG A 83 -4.48 -17.70 3.86
CA ARG A 83 -3.15 -17.65 3.23
C ARG A 83 -3.01 -16.47 2.28
N SER A 84 -4.02 -16.22 1.45
CA SER A 84 -4.01 -15.17 0.43
C SER A 84 -3.93 -13.77 1.05
N THR A 85 -4.70 -13.53 2.12
CA THR A 85 -4.78 -12.23 2.78
C THR A 85 -3.55 -11.95 3.65
N VAL A 86 -3.00 -12.95 4.36
CA VAL A 86 -1.73 -12.81 5.09
C VAL A 86 -0.58 -12.56 4.12
N MET A 87 -0.53 -13.28 2.99
CA MET A 87 0.49 -13.07 1.96
C MET A 87 0.37 -11.67 1.34
N TYR A 88 -0.85 -11.21 1.05
CA TYR A 88 -1.11 -9.86 0.58
C TYR A 88 -0.62 -8.80 1.59
N GLY A 89 -0.92 -8.98 2.88
CA GLY A 89 -0.47 -8.09 3.95
C GLY A 89 1.06 -8.05 4.08
N ALA A 90 1.71 -9.22 4.03
CA ALA A 90 3.18 -9.31 4.05
C ALA A 90 3.82 -8.63 2.83
N TYR A 91 3.26 -8.87 1.63
CA TYR A 91 3.71 -8.22 0.40
C TYR A 91 3.62 -6.68 0.51
N THR A 92 2.46 -6.15 0.88
CA THR A 92 2.25 -4.70 0.99
C THR A 92 3.09 -4.08 2.11
N ALA A 93 3.28 -4.77 3.24
CA ALA A 93 4.18 -4.34 4.31
C ALA A 93 5.63 -4.20 3.83
N LEU A 94 6.14 -5.21 3.14
CA LEU A 94 7.51 -5.23 2.61
C LEU A 94 7.74 -4.13 1.57
N VAL A 95 6.74 -3.80 0.75
CA VAL A 95 6.78 -2.66 -0.18
C VAL A 95 7.12 -1.35 0.55
N TYR A 96 6.55 -1.10 1.73
CA TYR A 96 6.86 0.10 2.53
C TYR A 96 8.19 0.00 3.26
N ILE A 97 8.50 -1.14 3.86
CA ILE A 97 9.73 -1.33 4.64
C ILE A 97 10.97 -1.23 3.75
N MET A 98 10.94 -1.82 2.56
CA MET A 98 12.11 -1.82 1.66
C MET A 98 12.41 -0.44 1.05
N THR A 99 11.46 0.51 1.09
CA THR A 99 11.73 1.89 0.68
C THR A 99 12.76 2.59 1.58
N ILE A 100 12.88 2.19 2.84
CA ILE A 100 13.88 2.72 3.78
C ILE A 100 15.28 2.33 3.31
N ILE A 101 15.47 1.09 2.87
CA ILE A 101 16.77 0.60 2.40
C ILE A 101 17.12 1.25 1.08
N GLY A 102 16.21 1.22 0.09
CA GLY A 102 16.43 1.78 -1.23
C GLY A 102 16.67 3.30 -1.21
N GLY A 103 15.91 4.04 -0.38
CA GLY A 103 16.14 5.47 -0.15
C GLY A 103 17.52 5.74 0.45
N THR A 104 17.90 5.00 1.50
CA THR A 104 19.22 5.15 2.14
C THR A 104 20.37 4.88 1.18
N LEU A 105 20.26 3.85 0.32
CA LEU A 105 21.29 3.55 -0.68
C LEU A 105 21.39 4.63 -1.75
N ALA A 106 20.27 5.19 -2.18
CA ALA A 106 20.26 6.29 -3.13
C ALA A 106 20.88 7.57 -2.55
N ASP A 107 20.46 7.97 -1.36
CA ASP A 107 20.92 9.21 -0.71
C ASP A 107 22.42 9.19 -0.38
N ARG A 108 22.94 8.01 0.02
CA ARG A 108 24.35 7.91 0.45
C ARG A 108 25.32 7.59 -0.69
N TYR A 109 24.85 6.87 -1.72
CA TYR A 109 25.75 6.29 -2.72
C TYR A 109 25.25 6.44 -4.15
N LEU A 110 24.11 5.79 -4.49
CA LEU A 110 23.71 5.52 -5.87
C LEU A 110 23.20 6.75 -6.62
N GLY A 111 22.63 7.73 -5.89
CA GLY A 111 21.86 8.83 -6.45
C GLY A 111 20.47 8.40 -6.88
N GLN A 112 19.51 9.34 -6.83
CA GLN A 112 18.11 9.04 -7.07
C GLN A 112 17.85 8.57 -8.50
N ARG A 113 18.53 9.14 -9.52
CA ARG A 113 18.34 8.76 -10.92
C ARG A 113 18.62 7.27 -11.18
N LYS A 114 19.76 6.77 -10.70
CA LYS A 114 20.13 5.36 -10.87
C LYS A 114 19.23 4.44 -10.06
N ALA A 115 18.86 4.85 -8.84
CA ALA A 115 17.95 4.09 -7.99
C ALA A 115 16.56 3.94 -8.63
N VAL A 116 15.96 5.05 -9.12
CA VAL A 116 14.67 5.03 -9.82
C VAL A 116 14.73 4.16 -11.08
N THR A 117 15.80 4.28 -11.89
CA THR A 117 15.96 3.46 -13.10
C THR A 117 16.04 1.96 -12.77
N PHE A 118 16.86 1.59 -11.77
CA PHE A 118 17.01 0.20 -11.35
C PHE A 118 15.69 -0.34 -10.77
N GLY A 119 15.03 0.42 -9.90
CA GLY A 119 13.72 0.07 -9.35
C GLY A 119 12.66 -0.13 -10.44
N ALA A 120 12.61 0.77 -11.43
CA ALA A 120 11.68 0.68 -12.54
C ALA A 120 11.91 -0.58 -13.40
N ILE A 121 13.17 -0.98 -13.64
CA ILE A 121 13.50 -2.23 -14.35
C ILE A 121 12.98 -3.44 -13.57
N LEU A 122 13.21 -3.50 -12.26
CA LEU A 122 12.71 -4.59 -11.41
C LEU A 122 11.18 -4.65 -11.41
N LEU A 123 10.51 -3.50 -11.37
CA LEU A 123 9.05 -3.41 -11.46
C LEU A 123 8.53 -3.93 -12.80
N VAL A 124 9.14 -3.56 -13.92
CA VAL A 124 8.78 -4.08 -15.26
C VAL A 124 8.88 -5.60 -15.27
N LEU A 125 10.01 -6.15 -14.80
CA LEU A 125 10.21 -7.60 -14.75
C LEU A 125 9.19 -8.29 -13.83
N GLY A 126 8.91 -7.71 -12.66
CA GLY A 126 7.95 -8.26 -11.71
C GLY A 126 6.51 -8.25 -12.26
N HIS A 127 6.05 -7.12 -12.84
CA HIS A 127 4.70 -7.04 -13.38
C HIS A 127 4.50 -7.93 -14.61
N PHE A 128 5.48 -8.04 -15.51
CA PHE A 128 5.41 -9.00 -16.60
C PHE A 128 5.51 -10.44 -16.09
N GLY A 129 6.29 -10.70 -15.02
CA GLY A 129 6.33 -12.00 -14.36
C GLY A 129 4.96 -12.46 -13.86
N MET A 130 4.16 -11.54 -13.31
CA MET A 130 2.78 -11.83 -12.91
C MET A 130 1.87 -12.25 -14.07
N ALA A 131 2.18 -11.84 -15.31
CA ALA A 131 1.41 -12.23 -16.49
C ALA A 131 1.71 -13.66 -16.96
N PHE A 132 2.74 -14.33 -16.43
CA PHE A 132 3.02 -15.76 -16.66
C PHE A 132 2.22 -16.61 -15.67
N GLU A 133 0.90 -16.63 -15.88
CA GLU A 133 -0.04 -17.28 -14.97
C GLU A 133 0.03 -18.82 -14.97
N GLY A 134 0.42 -19.43 -16.10
CA GLY A 134 0.42 -20.88 -16.27
C GLY A 134 -0.97 -21.50 -16.33
N SER A 135 -1.06 -22.80 -16.03
CA SER A 135 -2.31 -23.57 -16.05
C SER A 135 -3.20 -23.32 -14.81
N GLY A 136 -2.70 -22.63 -13.79
CA GLY A 136 -3.38 -22.52 -12.50
C GLY A 136 -3.27 -23.78 -11.63
N SER A 137 -3.93 -23.75 -10.49
CA SER A 137 -4.11 -24.92 -9.62
C SER A 137 -5.41 -25.63 -9.99
N ARG A 138 -5.47 -26.93 -9.70
CA ARG A 138 -6.68 -27.75 -9.89
C ARG A 138 -7.14 -28.26 -8.54
N GLU A 139 -8.43 -28.23 -8.31
CA GLU A 139 -9.03 -28.86 -7.14
C GLU A 139 -9.67 -30.19 -7.54
N ILE A 140 -9.22 -31.26 -6.91
CA ILE A 140 -9.68 -32.61 -7.16
C ILE A 140 -10.59 -33.01 -6.02
N LEU A 141 -11.84 -33.36 -6.34
CA LEU A 141 -12.84 -33.88 -5.44
C LEU A 141 -12.86 -35.41 -5.57
N THR A 142 -12.76 -36.12 -4.44
CA THR A 142 -12.82 -37.58 -4.38
C THR A 142 -14.15 -38.00 -3.73
N TYR A 143 -15.00 -38.70 -4.50
CA TYR A 143 -16.25 -39.26 -4.02
C TYR A 143 -16.28 -40.75 -4.28
N GLN A 144 -16.47 -41.55 -3.25
CA GLN A 144 -16.48 -43.04 -3.29
C GLN A 144 -15.27 -43.65 -4.03
N GLY A 145 -14.10 -43.04 -3.89
CA GLY A 145 -12.85 -43.49 -4.52
C GLY A 145 -12.67 -43.06 -5.99
N THR A 146 -13.61 -42.32 -6.57
CA THR A 146 -13.51 -41.74 -7.92
C THR A 146 -13.16 -40.26 -7.82
N GLU A 147 -12.23 -39.81 -8.67
CA GLU A 147 -11.74 -38.44 -8.71
C GLU A 147 -12.45 -37.61 -9.80
N TYR A 148 -12.82 -36.40 -9.43
CA TYR A 148 -13.45 -35.39 -10.28
C TYR A 148 -12.68 -34.09 -10.16
N GLU A 149 -12.57 -33.34 -11.25
CA GLU A 149 -11.94 -32.01 -11.21
C GLU A 149 -13.03 -30.93 -10.98
N VAL A 150 -12.78 -30.01 -10.05
CA VAL A 150 -13.65 -28.83 -9.86
C VAL A 150 -12.98 -27.64 -10.54
N THR A 151 -13.71 -26.99 -11.45
CA THR A 151 -13.23 -25.85 -12.24
C THR A 151 -14.21 -24.69 -12.18
N LEU A 152 -13.75 -23.52 -12.63
CA LEU A 152 -14.57 -22.32 -12.80
C LEU A 152 -14.78 -22.01 -14.29
N ASP A 153 -16.02 -21.79 -14.69
CA ASP A 153 -16.36 -21.15 -15.96
C ASP A 153 -16.55 -19.65 -15.71
N GLY A 154 -15.55 -18.87 -16.07
CA GLY A 154 -15.46 -17.45 -15.77
C GLY A 154 -14.41 -17.11 -14.69
N ARG A 155 -14.47 -15.89 -14.14
CA ARG A 155 -13.60 -15.35 -13.08
C ARG A 155 -14.39 -14.38 -12.23
N GLY A 156 -13.92 -14.19 -11.00
CA GLY A 156 -14.64 -13.37 -10.02
C GLY A 156 -15.85 -14.10 -9.44
N GLY A 157 -16.60 -13.41 -8.62
CA GLY A 157 -17.76 -13.99 -7.91
C GLY A 157 -18.94 -14.40 -8.79
N ASP A 158 -18.92 -14.03 -10.09
CA ASP A 158 -19.96 -14.42 -11.07
C ASP A 158 -19.58 -15.70 -11.84
N ALA A 159 -18.43 -16.31 -11.54
CA ALA A 159 -17.99 -17.54 -12.20
C ALA A 159 -18.84 -18.73 -11.76
N ASN A 160 -19.24 -19.57 -12.72
CA ASN A 160 -19.95 -20.80 -12.44
C ASN A 160 -18.98 -21.89 -11.99
N GLN A 161 -19.34 -22.63 -10.94
CA GLN A 161 -18.60 -23.82 -10.52
C GLN A 161 -19.02 -25.02 -11.33
N LEU A 162 -18.07 -25.77 -11.83
CA LEU A 162 -18.26 -26.98 -12.62
C LEU A 162 -17.55 -28.16 -11.97
N ILE A 163 -18.22 -29.32 -11.92
CA ILE A 163 -17.57 -30.60 -11.69
C ILE A 163 -17.38 -31.30 -13.05
N VAL A 164 -16.18 -31.83 -13.25
CA VAL A 164 -15.75 -32.40 -14.54
C VAL A 164 -15.41 -33.87 -14.37
N ALA A 165 -15.96 -34.72 -15.26
CA ALA A 165 -15.72 -36.16 -15.36
C ALA A 165 -15.30 -36.50 -16.77
N GLY A 166 -13.99 -36.55 -17.06
CA GLY A 166 -13.48 -36.75 -18.43
C GLY A 166 -13.83 -35.58 -19.35
N GLU A 167 -14.65 -35.83 -20.39
CA GLU A 167 -15.12 -34.79 -21.32
C GLU A 167 -16.47 -34.17 -20.91
N ALA A 168 -17.14 -34.72 -19.91
CA ALA A 168 -18.42 -34.22 -19.44
C ALA A 168 -18.24 -33.26 -18.24
N SER A 169 -19.13 -32.28 -18.12
CA SER A 169 -19.17 -31.37 -16.97
C SER A 169 -20.60 -31.06 -16.57
N SER A 170 -20.79 -30.69 -15.30
CA SER A 170 -22.06 -30.23 -14.77
C SER A 170 -21.85 -29.04 -13.86
N LEU A 171 -22.80 -28.11 -13.86
CA LEU A 171 -22.87 -27.04 -12.86
C LEU A 171 -23.07 -27.63 -11.47
N ILE A 172 -22.41 -27.05 -10.48
CA ILE A 172 -22.63 -27.35 -9.07
C ILE A 172 -23.04 -26.09 -8.32
N SER A 173 -23.86 -26.28 -7.31
CA SER A 173 -24.28 -25.26 -6.36
C SER A 173 -24.36 -25.89 -4.97
N PHE A 174 -24.65 -25.08 -3.93
CA PHE A 174 -24.74 -25.58 -2.57
C PHE A 174 -26.09 -25.22 -1.95
N SER A 175 -26.55 -26.05 -1.01
CA SER A 175 -27.67 -25.73 -0.13
C SER A 175 -27.40 -24.45 0.67
N GLU A 176 -28.44 -23.79 1.17
CA GLU A 176 -28.31 -22.52 1.93
C GLU A 176 -27.38 -22.65 3.15
N ASP A 177 -27.30 -23.80 3.76
CA ASP A 177 -26.42 -24.12 4.90
C ASP A 177 -25.03 -24.61 4.49
N GLY A 178 -24.78 -24.78 3.18
CA GLY A 178 -23.52 -25.30 2.63
C GLY A 178 -23.28 -26.79 2.89
N GLY A 179 -24.25 -27.51 3.51
CA GLY A 179 -24.09 -28.89 3.90
C GLY A 179 -24.22 -29.91 2.77
N THR A 180 -24.77 -29.49 1.62
CA THR A 180 -25.02 -30.38 0.48
C THR A 180 -24.62 -29.69 -0.83
N MET A 181 -23.81 -30.37 -1.63
CA MET A 181 -23.50 -30.01 -3.01
C MET A 181 -24.62 -30.54 -3.92
N ILE A 182 -25.17 -29.69 -4.76
CA ILE A 182 -26.25 -29.97 -5.72
C ILE A 182 -25.64 -29.95 -7.12
N ILE A 183 -25.91 -30.98 -7.92
CA ILE A 183 -25.36 -31.18 -9.27
C ILE A 183 -26.52 -31.08 -10.26
N ASP A 184 -26.45 -30.12 -11.19
CA ASP A 184 -27.52 -29.83 -12.15
C ASP A 184 -27.80 -30.96 -13.12
N SER A 185 -26.73 -31.59 -13.63
CA SER A 185 -26.79 -32.67 -14.60
C SER A 185 -26.04 -33.91 -14.11
N PRO A 186 -26.53 -34.56 -13.04
CA PRO A 186 -25.80 -35.62 -12.35
C PRO A 186 -25.49 -36.82 -13.23
N GLU A 187 -26.38 -37.17 -14.15
CA GLU A 187 -26.20 -38.30 -15.06
C GLU A 187 -25.01 -38.08 -16.02
N ALA A 188 -24.74 -36.83 -16.41
CA ALA A 188 -23.63 -36.49 -17.32
C ALA A 188 -22.28 -36.80 -16.71
N VAL A 189 -22.14 -36.63 -15.41
CA VAL A 189 -20.88 -36.83 -14.67
C VAL A 189 -20.86 -38.11 -13.85
N GLY A 190 -21.95 -38.89 -13.85
CA GLY A 190 -22.05 -40.17 -13.16
C GLY A 190 -22.12 -40.04 -11.62
N LEU A 191 -22.65 -38.94 -11.12
CA LEU A 191 -22.80 -38.62 -9.71
C LEU A 191 -24.26 -38.58 -9.29
N PRO A 192 -24.59 -38.71 -7.96
CA PRO A 192 -25.92 -38.39 -7.44
C PRO A 192 -26.24 -36.91 -7.64
N ALA A 193 -27.53 -36.56 -7.68
CA ALA A 193 -27.99 -35.16 -7.76
C ALA A 193 -27.57 -34.31 -6.55
N GLU A 194 -27.46 -34.97 -5.38
CA GLU A 194 -27.09 -34.34 -4.12
C GLU A 194 -25.99 -35.16 -3.43
N ILE A 195 -24.95 -34.51 -2.95
CA ILE A 195 -23.85 -35.13 -2.19
C ILE A 195 -23.60 -34.27 -0.94
N ALA A 196 -23.67 -34.91 0.23
CA ALA A 196 -23.32 -34.22 1.46
C ALA A 196 -21.84 -33.82 1.46
N THR A 197 -21.52 -32.64 1.94
CA THR A 197 -20.13 -32.13 1.99
C THR A 197 -19.21 -33.00 2.85
N ALA A 198 -19.77 -33.76 3.79
CA ALA A 198 -19.05 -34.74 4.61
C ALA A 198 -18.68 -36.03 3.84
N ASP A 199 -19.28 -36.30 2.69
CA ASP A 199 -19.10 -37.55 1.94
C ASP A 199 -18.02 -37.50 0.85
N TYR A 200 -17.39 -36.36 0.65
CA TYR A 200 -16.28 -36.20 -0.28
C TYR A 200 -15.09 -35.52 0.38
N GLU A 201 -13.91 -35.75 -0.18
CA GLU A 201 -12.68 -35.08 0.19
C GLU A 201 -12.15 -34.26 -0.98
N THR A 202 -11.49 -33.16 -0.69
CA THR A 202 -10.85 -32.33 -1.72
C THR A 202 -9.34 -32.22 -1.51
N ARG A 203 -8.59 -32.12 -2.61
CA ARG A 203 -7.18 -31.80 -2.59
C ARG A 203 -6.84 -30.84 -3.71
N ILE A 204 -5.84 -29.99 -3.47
CA ILE A 204 -5.38 -29.00 -4.45
C ILE A 204 -4.06 -29.50 -5.06
N GLU A 205 -4.04 -29.60 -6.38
CA GLU A 205 -2.85 -29.87 -7.17
C GLU A 205 -2.30 -28.57 -7.75
N GLN A 206 -1.02 -28.29 -7.47
CA GLN A 206 -0.37 -27.03 -7.87
C GLN A 206 0.89 -27.29 -8.70
N GLU A 207 1.06 -26.55 -9.78
CA GLU A 207 2.34 -26.53 -10.49
C GLU A 207 3.33 -25.59 -9.80
N GLN A 208 4.26 -26.16 -9.04
CA GLN A 208 5.21 -25.41 -8.22
C GLN A 208 6.03 -24.38 -9.00
N LEU A 209 6.24 -24.59 -10.30
CA LEU A 209 6.95 -23.64 -11.14
C LEU A 209 6.23 -22.26 -11.16
N TYR A 210 4.93 -22.27 -11.41
CA TYR A 210 4.15 -21.01 -11.50
C TYR A 210 3.96 -20.36 -10.13
N VAL A 211 3.82 -21.14 -9.07
CA VAL A 211 3.84 -20.65 -7.69
C VAL A 211 5.17 -19.93 -7.38
N ASN A 212 6.30 -20.49 -7.81
CA ASN A 212 7.61 -19.87 -7.63
C ASN A 212 7.77 -18.58 -8.49
N ILE A 213 7.23 -18.57 -9.71
CA ILE A 213 7.19 -17.36 -10.55
C ILE A 213 6.37 -16.25 -9.88
N LEU A 214 5.22 -16.58 -9.29
CA LEU A 214 4.42 -15.64 -8.50
C LEU A 214 5.26 -15.02 -7.38
N TYR A 215 5.92 -15.84 -6.54
CA TYR A 215 6.72 -15.34 -5.43
C TYR A 215 7.90 -14.48 -5.88
N LEU A 216 8.58 -14.89 -6.95
CA LEU A 216 9.67 -14.12 -7.54
C LEU A 216 9.16 -12.77 -8.09
N SER A 217 8.02 -12.77 -8.76
CA SER A 217 7.41 -11.57 -9.32
C SER A 217 7.04 -10.57 -8.22
N LEU A 218 6.41 -11.03 -7.14
CA LEU A 218 6.12 -10.19 -5.97
C LEU A 218 7.39 -9.65 -5.32
N ALA A 219 8.44 -10.46 -5.19
CA ALA A 219 9.71 -10.04 -4.64
C ALA A 219 10.44 -8.99 -5.51
N LEU A 220 10.36 -9.12 -6.84
CA LEU A 220 10.87 -8.13 -7.80
C LEU A 220 10.11 -6.80 -7.65
N ILE A 221 8.79 -6.85 -7.49
CA ILE A 221 7.96 -5.65 -7.29
C ILE A 221 8.32 -4.98 -5.95
N ILE A 222 8.46 -5.75 -4.86
CA ILE A 222 8.86 -5.23 -3.54
C ILE A 222 10.20 -4.50 -3.64
N ALA A 223 11.21 -5.12 -4.24
CA ALA A 223 12.53 -4.53 -4.41
C ALA A 223 12.46 -3.29 -5.32
N GLY A 224 11.73 -3.39 -6.43
CA GLY A 224 11.55 -2.30 -7.38
C GLY A 224 10.92 -1.05 -6.76
N VAL A 225 9.81 -1.19 -6.03
CA VAL A 225 9.19 -0.10 -5.28
C VAL A 225 10.14 0.44 -4.22
N GLY A 226 10.89 -0.45 -3.54
CA GLY A 226 11.89 -0.05 -2.56
C GLY A 226 12.92 0.94 -3.11
N TYR A 227 13.42 0.72 -4.32
CA TYR A 227 14.38 1.63 -4.97
C TYR A 227 13.71 2.83 -5.66
N LEU A 228 12.46 2.78 -6.06
CA LEU A 228 11.81 3.84 -6.82
C LEU A 228 11.07 4.85 -5.94
N LYS A 229 10.17 4.37 -5.06
CA LYS A 229 9.12 5.18 -4.42
C LYS A 229 9.64 6.38 -3.62
N ALA A 230 10.61 6.18 -2.72
CA ALA A 230 11.17 7.26 -1.93
C ALA A 230 11.99 8.23 -2.79
N ASN A 231 12.68 7.72 -3.79
CA ASN A 231 13.64 8.47 -4.57
C ASN A 231 13.01 9.39 -5.60
N ILE A 232 11.89 8.98 -6.23
CA ILE A 232 11.23 9.84 -7.22
C ILE A 232 10.65 11.11 -6.57
N SER A 233 10.08 11.02 -5.37
CA SER A 233 9.58 12.19 -4.64
C SER A 233 10.71 13.12 -4.17
N THR A 234 11.88 12.56 -3.85
CA THR A 234 13.10 13.35 -3.55
C THR A 234 13.52 14.18 -4.75
N ILE A 235 13.47 13.62 -5.97
CA ILE A 235 13.78 14.36 -7.20
C ILE A 235 12.79 15.51 -7.40
N VAL A 236 11.49 15.31 -7.13
CA VAL A 236 10.49 16.41 -7.21
C VAL A 236 10.93 17.58 -6.34
N GLY A 237 11.31 17.31 -5.08
CA GLY A 237 11.80 18.35 -4.17
C GLY A 237 13.05 19.07 -4.66
N ALA A 238 13.97 18.33 -5.30
CA ALA A 238 15.24 18.86 -5.79
C ALA A 238 15.12 19.75 -7.05
N LEU A 239 13.98 19.68 -7.77
CA LEU A 239 13.73 20.57 -8.93
C LEU A 239 13.49 22.03 -8.52
N TYR A 240 13.19 22.30 -7.25
CA TYR A 240 12.87 23.63 -6.75
C TYR A 240 14.00 24.14 -5.84
N GLY A 241 14.43 25.38 -6.09
CA GLY A 241 15.39 26.05 -5.23
C GLY A 241 14.86 26.30 -3.83
N PHE A 242 15.76 26.61 -2.89
CA PHE A 242 15.38 26.96 -1.54
C PHE A 242 14.45 28.19 -1.54
N GLY A 243 13.29 28.07 -0.88
CA GLY A 243 12.30 29.16 -0.80
C GLY A 243 11.44 29.36 -2.07
N ASP A 244 11.53 28.49 -3.08
CA ASP A 244 10.66 28.53 -4.25
C ASP A 244 9.20 28.24 -3.86
N LYS A 245 8.35 29.25 -3.97
CA LYS A 245 6.92 29.18 -3.62
C LYS A 245 6.13 28.17 -4.48
N ARG A 246 6.66 27.78 -5.63
CA ARG A 246 6.03 26.80 -6.54
C ARG A 246 6.18 25.35 -6.06
N ARG A 247 7.08 25.11 -5.10
CA ARG A 247 7.39 23.74 -4.63
C ARG A 247 6.15 22.99 -4.16
N ASP A 248 5.30 23.61 -3.35
CA ASP A 248 4.10 22.97 -2.81
C ASP A 248 3.08 22.64 -3.90
N SER A 249 2.87 23.55 -4.86
CA SER A 249 2.01 23.28 -6.01
C SER A 249 2.60 22.21 -6.94
N GLY A 250 3.92 22.14 -7.08
CA GLY A 250 4.61 21.05 -7.79
C GLY A 250 4.36 19.68 -7.18
N PHE A 251 4.43 19.57 -5.85
CA PHE A 251 4.04 18.34 -5.15
C PHE A 251 2.55 18.02 -5.30
N THR A 252 1.68 19.02 -5.35
CA THR A 252 0.24 18.82 -5.62
C THR A 252 0.01 18.22 -7.01
N ILE A 253 0.68 18.72 -8.04
CA ILE A 253 0.63 18.15 -9.40
C ILE A 253 1.16 16.70 -9.40
N PHE A 254 2.30 16.46 -8.74
CA PHE A 254 2.86 15.11 -8.62
C PHE A 254 1.87 14.14 -7.93
N TYR A 255 1.23 14.57 -6.85
CA TYR A 255 0.22 13.78 -6.13
C TYR A 255 -1.04 13.51 -6.99
N MET A 256 -1.43 14.46 -7.84
CA MET A 256 -2.50 14.24 -8.81
C MET A 256 -2.16 13.10 -9.78
N GLY A 257 -0.89 12.96 -10.20
CA GLY A 257 -0.42 11.82 -11.00
C GLY A 257 -0.63 10.48 -10.31
N ILE A 258 -0.34 10.39 -9.00
CA ILE A 258 -0.57 9.19 -8.18
C ILE A 258 -2.04 8.74 -8.27
N ASN A 259 -2.96 9.65 -8.00
CA ASN A 259 -4.39 9.34 -7.98
C ASN A 259 -4.93 9.03 -9.38
N LEU A 260 -4.46 9.73 -10.42
CA LEU A 260 -4.86 9.46 -11.80
C LEU A 260 -4.42 8.06 -12.23
N GLY A 261 -3.19 7.66 -11.91
CA GLY A 261 -2.68 6.32 -12.17
C GLY A 261 -3.51 5.25 -11.46
N SER A 262 -3.79 5.45 -10.17
CA SER A 262 -4.62 4.53 -9.37
C SER A 262 -6.05 4.40 -9.90
N PHE A 263 -6.68 5.52 -10.26
CA PHE A 263 -8.03 5.53 -10.83
C PHE A 263 -8.12 4.72 -12.13
N MET A 264 -7.22 5.02 -13.07
CA MET A 264 -7.17 4.34 -14.38
C MET A 264 -6.84 2.85 -14.23
N ALA A 265 -5.96 2.50 -13.29
CA ALA A 265 -5.50 1.13 -13.07
C ALA A 265 -6.63 0.20 -12.65
N SER A 266 -7.40 0.59 -11.64
CA SER A 266 -8.51 -0.22 -11.13
C SER A 266 -9.59 -0.43 -12.19
N LEU A 267 -9.87 0.60 -13.01
CA LEU A 267 -10.81 0.49 -14.13
C LEU A 267 -10.28 -0.44 -15.23
N ALA A 268 -9.05 -0.22 -15.69
CA ALA A 268 -8.54 -0.92 -16.87
C ALA A 268 -7.99 -2.32 -16.53
N CYS A 269 -7.04 -2.43 -15.59
CA CYS A 269 -6.44 -3.71 -15.23
C CYS A 269 -7.45 -4.61 -14.50
N GLY A 270 -8.28 -4.04 -13.60
CA GLY A 270 -9.32 -4.77 -12.89
C GLY A 270 -10.34 -5.38 -13.83
N TYR A 271 -10.83 -4.61 -14.79
CA TYR A 271 -11.77 -5.10 -15.80
C TYR A 271 -11.14 -6.17 -16.70
N LEU A 272 -9.98 -5.87 -17.30
CA LEU A 272 -9.33 -6.80 -18.22
C LEU A 272 -8.93 -8.12 -17.54
N GLY A 273 -8.45 -8.06 -16.30
CA GLY A 273 -8.04 -9.25 -15.55
C GLY A 273 -9.19 -10.21 -15.29
N ILE A 274 -10.34 -9.71 -14.88
CA ILE A 274 -11.52 -10.53 -14.58
C ILE A 274 -12.23 -10.98 -15.87
N VAL A 275 -12.50 -10.06 -16.81
CA VAL A 275 -13.33 -10.37 -17.98
C VAL A 275 -12.56 -11.14 -19.04
N HIS A 276 -11.31 -10.76 -19.31
CA HIS A 276 -10.53 -11.34 -20.42
C HIS A 276 -9.44 -12.33 -19.99
N GLY A 277 -8.95 -12.25 -18.73
CA GLY A 277 -7.96 -13.18 -18.17
C GLY A 277 -6.85 -12.46 -17.40
N TRP A 278 -6.32 -13.14 -16.40
CA TRP A 278 -5.32 -12.61 -15.48
C TRP A 278 -4.11 -12.01 -16.21
N LYS A 279 -3.59 -12.72 -17.24
CA LYS A 279 -2.46 -12.26 -18.06
C LYS A 279 -2.70 -10.90 -18.72
N TYR A 280 -3.93 -10.57 -19.08
CA TYR A 280 -4.24 -9.28 -19.71
C TYR A 280 -4.27 -8.15 -18.67
N GLY A 281 -4.81 -8.41 -17.47
CA GLY A 281 -4.80 -7.43 -16.38
C GLY A 281 -3.38 -7.14 -15.88
N PHE A 282 -2.61 -8.18 -15.57
CA PHE A 282 -1.23 -8.05 -15.14
C PHE A 282 -0.30 -7.57 -16.26
N GLY A 283 -0.51 -8.04 -17.49
CA GLY A 283 0.24 -7.60 -18.67
C GLY A 283 0.05 -6.10 -18.94
N LEU A 284 -1.18 -5.59 -18.80
CA LEU A 284 -1.46 -4.16 -18.95
C LEU A 284 -0.75 -3.34 -17.84
N ALA A 285 -0.73 -3.85 -16.60
CA ALA A 285 0.06 -3.25 -15.53
C ALA A 285 1.56 -3.21 -15.88
N GLY A 286 2.10 -4.31 -16.45
CA GLY A 286 3.47 -4.39 -16.94
C GLY A 286 3.78 -3.38 -18.06
N ILE A 287 2.86 -3.21 -19.01
CA ILE A 287 2.98 -2.20 -20.08
C ILE A 287 2.99 -0.79 -19.48
N GLY A 288 2.11 -0.50 -18.52
CA GLY A 288 2.11 0.77 -17.81
C GLY A 288 3.45 1.07 -17.17
N MET A 289 4.04 0.09 -16.46
CA MET A 289 5.35 0.26 -15.84
C MET A 289 6.47 0.47 -16.87
N LEU A 290 6.42 -0.24 -17.99
CA LEU A 290 7.36 -0.06 -19.09
C LEU A 290 7.28 1.36 -19.67
N LEU A 291 6.06 1.90 -19.85
CA LEU A 291 5.88 3.29 -20.27
C LEU A 291 6.48 4.26 -19.25
N GLY A 292 6.27 4.02 -17.94
CA GLY A 292 6.90 4.82 -16.88
C GLY A 292 8.43 4.80 -16.95
N LEU A 293 9.02 3.62 -17.15
CA LEU A 293 10.47 3.47 -17.34
C LEU A 293 10.97 4.23 -18.57
N VAL A 294 10.29 4.09 -19.70
CA VAL A 294 10.65 4.77 -20.96
C VAL A 294 10.58 6.28 -20.80
N VAL A 295 9.49 6.80 -20.21
CA VAL A 295 9.33 8.23 -19.93
C VAL A 295 10.46 8.73 -19.03
N PHE A 296 10.80 8.01 -17.97
CA PHE A 296 11.86 8.41 -17.05
C PHE A 296 13.24 8.43 -17.75
N VAL A 297 13.58 7.37 -18.50
CA VAL A 297 14.88 7.25 -19.18
C VAL A 297 15.07 8.34 -20.25
N ILE A 298 14.05 8.56 -21.09
CA ILE A 298 14.09 9.60 -22.13
C ILE A 298 14.11 11.01 -21.50
N GLY A 299 13.41 11.18 -20.39
CA GLY A 299 13.28 12.47 -19.70
C GLY A 299 14.45 12.85 -18.78
N GLN A 300 15.42 11.95 -18.53
CA GLN A 300 16.56 12.23 -17.64
C GLN A 300 17.29 13.57 -17.93
N PRO A 301 17.53 13.99 -19.19
CA PRO A 301 18.17 15.28 -19.45
C PRO A 301 17.41 16.49 -18.90
N TRP A 302 16.09 16.37 -18.71
CA TRP A 302 15.27 17.46 -18.16
C TRP A 302 15.33 17.56 -16.64
N LEU A 303 15.94 16.58 -15.97
CA LEU A 303 16.24 16.64 -14.55
C LEU A 303 17.49 17.50 -14.24
N LYS A 304 18.24 17.93 -15.27
CA LYS A 304 19.37 18.88 -15.17
C LYS A 304 20.42 18.51 -14.09
N GLY A 305 20.63 17.23 -13.84
CA GLY A 305 21.61 16.73 -12.87
C GLY A 305 21.15 16.70 -11.40
N HIS A 306 19.91 17.11 -11.09
CA HIS A 306 19.39 17.14 -9.71
C HIS A 306 19.26 15.76 -9.02
N ALA A 307 19.42 14.68 -9.76
CA ALA A 307 19.25 13.31 -9.26
C ALA A 307 20.53 12.46 -9.33
N GLU A 308 21.66 13.10 -9.56
CA GLU A 308 22.96 12.42 -9.70
C GLU A 308 23.53 11.93 -8.36
N PRO A 309 24.46 10.97 -8.36
CA PRO A 309 25.11 10.49 -7.16
C PRO A 309 25.79 11.62 -6.37
N PRO A 310 25.65 11.64 -5.03
CA PRO A 310 26.25 12.68 -4.20
C PRO A 310 27.79 12.70 -4.27
N ASN A 311 28.41 11.53 -4.49
CA ASN A 311 29.85 11.40 -4.69
C ASN A 311 30.15 10.36 -5.78
N PRO A 312 30.27 10.76 -7.07
CA PRO A 312 30.54 9.83 -8.16
C PRO A 312 31.88 9.09 -8.06
N ALA A 313 32.88 9.67 -7.40
CA ALA A 313 34.17 9.01 -7.17
C ALA A 313 34.02 7.83 -6.20
N LYS A 314 33.27 8.01 -5.12
CA LYS A 314 33.00 6.97 -4.12
C LYS A 314 32.29 5.76 -4.70
N LEU A 315 31.40 5.95 -5.70
CA LEU A 315 30.73 4.85 -6.39
C LEU A 315 31.70 3.89 -7.08
N LYS A 316 32.84 4.40 -7.55
CA LYS A 316 33.86 3.63 -8.27
C LYS A 316 34.87 2.96 -7.32
N GLU A 317 34.85 3.31 -6.02
CA GLU A 317 35.74 2.71 -5.03
C GLU A 317 35.48 1.21 -4.91
N LYS A 318 36.55 0.41 -4.96
CA LYS A 318 36.48 -1.03 -4.77
C LYS A 318 36.29 -1.34 -3.27
N VAL A 319 35.26 -2.12 -2.96
CA VAL A 319 34.93 -2.52 -1.58
C VAL A 319 35.28 -3.99 -1.34
N LEU A 320 35.00 -4.86 -2.29
CA LEU A 320 35.21 -6.29 -2.15
C LEU A 320 35.79 -6.87 -3.46
N GLY A 321 37.10 -7.02 -3.52
CA GLY A 321 37.78 -7.58 -4.71
C GLY A 321 37.51 -6.77 -5.98
N ILE A 322 36.70 -7.35 -6.89
CA ILE A 322 36.31 -6.72 -8.16
C ILE A 322 35.08 -5.81 -8.05
N PHE A 323 34.35 -5.88 -6.94
CA PHE A 323 33.09 -5.15 -6.75
C PHE A 323 33.34 -3.74 -6.22
N ASN A 324 32.79 -2.74 -6.89
CA ASN A 324 32.74 -1.36 -6.43
C ASN A 324 31.46 -1.07 -5.65
N VAL A 325 31.36 0.12 -5.04
CA VAL A 325 30.19 0.55 -4.26
C VAL A 325 28.90 0.48 -5.08
N GLU A 326 28.95 0.86 -6.37
CA GLU A 326 27.78 0.84 -7.25
C GLU A 326 27.24 -0.59 -7.43
N ILE A 327 28.10 -1.54 -7.73
CA ILE A 327 27.74 -2.96 -7.87
C ILE A 327 27.18 -3.49 -6.54
N MET A 328 27.80 -3.12 -5.41
CA MET A 328 27.29 -3.52 -4.09
C MET A 328 25.88 -3.01 -3.83
N CYS A 329 25.53 -1.80 -4.26
CA CYS A 329 24.16 -1.29 -4.16
C CYS A 329 23.17 -2.14 -4.98
N TYR A 330 23.52 -2.56 -6.19
CA TYR A 330 22.68 -3.43 -7.00
C TYR A 330 22.60 -4.86 -6.42
N LEU A 331 23.70 -5.40 -5.89
CA LEU A 331 23.70 -6.70 -5.20
C LEU A 331 22.84 -6.67 -3.94
N THR A 332 22.78 -5.55 -3.22
CA THR A 332 21.81 -5.37 -2.13
C THR A 332 20.38 -5.51 -2.64
N GLY A 333 20.08 -5.01 -3.84
CA GLY A 333 18.78 -5.21 -4.49
C GLY A 333 18.45 -6.69 -4.71
N LEU A 334 19.42 -7.49 -5.18
CA LEU A 334 19.25 -8.94 -5.30
C LEU A 334 19.04 -9.61 -3.92
N GLY A 335 19.75 -9.14 -2.90
CA GLY A 335 19.53 -9.58 -1.51
C GLY A 335 18.10 -9.26 -1.02
N ILE A 336 17.58 -8.07 -1.34
CA ILE A 336 16.20 -7.68 -1.03
C ILE A 336 15.22 -8.63 -1.73
N ILE A 337 15.44 -8.96 -3.00
CA ILE A 337 14.58 -9.89 -3.74
C ILE A 337 14.57 -11.26 -3.05
N ALA A 338 15.72 -11.82 -2.72
CA ALA A 338 15.81 -13.12 -2.07
C ALA A 338 15.12 -13.14 -0.70
N VAL A 339 15.38 -12.12 0.14
CA VAL A 339 14.75 -12.02 1.47
C VAL A 339 13.24 -11.80 1.34
N SER A 340 12.79 -10.92 0.45
CA SER A 340 11.37 -10.67 0.23
C SER A 340 10.64 -11.91 -0.28
N MET A 341 11.25 -12.67 -1.19
CA MET A 341 10.70 -13.93 -1.67
C MET A 341 10.52 -14.93 -0.52
N LEU A 342 11.54 -15.12 0.30
CA LEU A 342 11.46 -16.02 1.46
C LEU A 342 10.39 -15.57 2.48
N LEU A 343 10.28 -14.28 2.74
CA LEU A 343 9.29 -13.75 3.69
C LEU A 343 7.85 -13.88 3.16
N VAL A 344 7.62 -13.63 1.87
CA VAL A 344 6.28 -13.78 1.27
C VAL A 344 5.88 -15.25 1.18
N MET A 345 6.80 -16.14 0.79
CA MET A 345 6.58 -17.60 0.77
C MET A 345 6.18 -18.15 2.13
N ASN A 346 6.75 -17.61 3.20
CA ASN A 346 6.55 -18.07 4.57
C ASN A 346 5.74 -17.08 5.41
N ALA A 347 4.92 -16.25 4.78
CA ALA A 347 4.18 -15.19 5.47
C ALA A 347 3.31 -15.72 6.63
N GLN A 348 2.72 -16.91 6.47
CA GLN A 348 1.92 -17.57 7.51
C GLN A 348 2.75 -18.08 8.71
N LEU A 349 4.06 -18.30 8.52
CA LEU A 349 4.95 -18.75 9.58
C LEU A 349 5.51 -17.60 10.43
N ILE A 350 5.30 -16.35 10.00
CA ILE A 350 5.72 -15.18 10.76
C ILE A 350 4.72 -14.98 11.90
N PRO A 351 5.14 -15.19 13.17
CA PRO A 351 4.20 -15.01 14.27
C PRO A 351 3.73 -13.55 14.35
N GLU A 352 2.44 -13.33 14.52
CA GLU A 352 1.85 -11.99 14.62
C GLU A 352 2.48 -11.16 15.74
N TRP A 353 2.81 -11.81 16.88
CA TRP A 353 3.48 -11.17 18.00
C TRP A 353 4.87 -10.62 17.65
N PHE A 354 5.59 -11.24 16.68
CA PHE A 354 6.91 -10.79 16.27
C PHE A 354 6.85 -9.42 15.61
N VAL A 355 5.89 -9.22 14.71
CA VAL A 355 5.68 -7.94 14.01
C VAL A 355 5.23 -6.86 15.02
N GLY A 356 4.35 -7.22 15.95
CA GLY A 356 3.96 -6.36 17.07
C GLY A 356 5.15 -5.98 17.97
N ALA A 357 5.99 -6.96 18.33
CA ALA A 357 7.18 -6.73 19.15
C ALA A 357 8.19 -5.80 18.45
N LEU A 358 8.39 -5.94 17.13
CA LEU A 358 9.23 -5.04 16.35
C LEU A 358 8.71 -3.59 16.41
N GLY A 359 7.41 -3.40 16.23
CA GLY A 359 6.78 -2.08 16.37
C GLY A 359 6.99 -1.50 17.76
N ILE A 360 6.74 -2.26 18.82
CA ILE A 360 6.94 -1.83 20.21
C ILE A 360 8.42 -1.49 20.47
N ALA A 361 9.36 -2.32 20.00
CA ALA A 361 10.79 -2.08 20.17
C ALA A 361 11.24 -0.76 19.52
N VAL A 362 10.79 -0.50 18.28
CA VAL A 362 11.07 0.77 17.59
C VAL A 362 10.44 1.95 18.34
N PHE A 363 9.23 1.81 18.84
CA PHE A 363 8.57 2.84 19.63
C PHE A 363 9.34 3.19 20.90
N ILE A 364 9.72 2.17 21.68
CA ILE A 364 10.52 2.35 22.92
C ILE A 364 11.86 3.01 22.59
N PHE A 365 12.51 2.58 21.49
CA PHE A 365 13.75 3.21 21.03
C PHE A 365 13.56 4.70 20.72
N LEU A 366 12.51 5.07 19.96
CA LEU A 366 12.23 6.45 19.58
C LEU A 366 11.88 7.34 20.78
N ILE A 367 11.10 6.83 21.74
CA ILE A 367 10.82 7.52 23.00
C ILE A 367 12.11 7.69 23.81
N GLY A 368 12.87 6.61 24.00
CA GLY A 368 14.13 6.64 24.72
C GLY A 368 15.12 7.63 24.11
N TYR A 369 15.25 7.63 22.79
CA TYR A 369 16.06 8.62 22.08
C TYR A 369 15.57 10.05 22.32
N SER A 370 14.25 10.28 22.22
CA SER A 370 13.65 11.60 22.40
C SER A 370 13.88 12.13 23.81
N ILE A 371 13.78 11.27 24.82
CA ILE A 371 14.01 11.64 26.22
C ILE A 371 15.50 11.90 26.49
N ALA A 372 16.40 11.05 25.97
CA ALA A 372 17.83 11.11 26.27
C ALA A 372 18.58 12.21 25.49
N LYS A 373 18.17 12.48 24.23
CA LYS A 373 18.92 13.34 23.29
C LYS A 373 18.26 14.68 22.99
N LEU A 374 16.96 14.83 23.24
CA LEU A 374 16.21 16.06 22.97
C LEU A 374 15.82 16.76 24.29
N LYS A 375 15.70 18.09 24.26
CA LYS A 375 15.36 18.90 25.45
C LYS A 375 14.26 19.91 25.11
N GLY A 376 13.55 20.36 26.14
CA GLY A 376 12.58 21.47 26.04
C GLY A 376 11.52 21.22 24.97
N ASP A 377 11.33 22.19 24.09
CA ASP A 377 10.30 22.17 23.04
C ASP A 377 10.59 21.14 21.93
N GLU A 378 11.86 20.89 21.59
CA GLU A 378 12.21 19.85 20.62
C GLU A 378 11.74 18.46 21.06
N ARG A 379 11.96 18.12 22.35
CA ARG A 379 11.46 16.86 22.92
C ARG A 379 9.95 16.79 22.88
N SER A 380 9.27 17.87 23.25
CA SER A 380 7.81 17.93 23.24
C SER A 380 7.24 17.72 21.85
N ARG A 381 7.78 18.42 20.82
CA ARG A 381 7.39 18.28 19.43
C ARG A 381 7.67 16.88 18.89
N MET A 382 8.83 16.30 19.19
CA MET A 382 9.16 14.94 18.75
C MET A 382 8.22 13.89 19.33
N LEU A 383 7.84 14.02 20.62
CA LEU A 383 6.84 13.15 21.24
C LEU A 383 5.45 13.30 20.58
N ALA A 384 5.08 14.51 20.18
CA ALA A 384 3.86 14.73 19.39
C ALA A 384 3.97 14.10 17.98
N ALA A 385 5.14 14.17 17.32
CA ALA A 385 5.36 13.48 16.06
C ALA A 385 5.22 11.97 16.19
N LEU A 386 5.77 11.37 17.27
CA LEU A 386 5.62 9.94 17.55
C LEU A 386 4.17 9.53 17.76
N TYR A 387 3.36 10.39 18.40
CA TYR A 387 1.92 10.15 18.48
C TYR A 387 1.30 9.99 17.09
N PHE A 388 1.56 10.90 16.14
CA PHE A 388 0.99 10.81 14.80
C PHE A 388 1.49 9.58 14.02
N ILE A 389 2.77 9.20 14.19
CA ILE A 389 3.36 8.02 13.58
C ILE A 389 2.60 6.74 13.98
N ILE A 390 2.15 6.64 15.23
CA ILE A 390 1.40 5.49 15.71
C ILE A 390 -0.09 5.64 15.45
N ALA A 391 -0.63 6.83 15.64
CA ALA A 391 -2.06 7.12 15.50
C ALA A 391 -2.60 6.84 14.07
N GLN A 392 -1.74 6.81 13.04
CA GLN A 392 -2.14 6.42 11.69
C GLN A 392 -2.44 4.92 11.55
N MET A 393 -1.87 4.06 12.42
CA MET A 393 -1.95 2.60 12.25
C MET A 393 -3.38 2.06 12.21
N PRO A 394 -4.27 2.40 13.15
CA PRO A 394 -5.65 1.91 13.12
C PRO A 394 -6.37 2.31 11.83
N PHE A 395 -6.14 3.53 11.35
CA PHE A 395 -6.74 3.99 10.10
C PHE A 395 -6.28 3.15 8.91
N TRP A 396 -4.96 3.00 8.71
CA TRP A 396 -4.44 2.27 7.57
C TRP A 396 -4.74 0.77 7.64
N ALA A 397 -4.75 0.16 8.83
CA ALA A 397 -5.12 -1.25 8.97
C ALA A 397 -6.56 -1.53 8.50
N LEU A 398 -7.49 -0.60 8.72
CA LEU A 398 -8.86 -0.71 8.26
C LEU A 398 -8.99 -0.30 6.77
N PHE A 399 -8.35 0.77 6.36
CA PHE A 399 -8.40 1.27 4.99
C PHE A 399 -7.85 0.25 3.97
N GLU A 400 -6.78 -0.44 4.33
CA GLU A 400 -6.11 -1.44 3.47
C GLU A 400 -6.91 -2.73 3.30
N GLN A 401 -8.06 -2.91 3.99
CA GLN A 401 -9.03 -3.96 3.68
C GLN A 401 -9.57 -3.85 2.25
N ALA A 402 -9.50 -2.67 1.65
CA ALA A 402 -9.91 -2.42 0.26
C ALA A 402 -9.24 -3.33 -0.78
N GLY A 403 -8.00 -3.75 -0.53
CA GLY A 403 -7.27 -4.68 -1.43
C GLY A 403 -7.34 -6.15 -1.01
N SER A 404 -7.89 -6.46 0.15
CA SER A 404 -7.94 -7.81 0.73
C SER A 404 -9.37 -8.23 1.06
N SER A 405 -9.79 -8.19 2.33
CA SER A 405 -11.12 -8.69 2.75
C SER A 405 -12.29 -7.98 2.08
N LEU A 406 -12.23 -6.64 1.92
CA LEU A 406 -13.29 -5.89 1.27
C LEU A 406 -13.37 -6.20 -0.23
N ASN A 407 -12.25 -6.52 -0.89
CA ASN A 407 -12.22 -6.93 -2.28
C ASN A 407 -12.89 -8.30 -2.46
N LEU A 408 -12.55 -9.29 -1.61
CA LEU A 408 -13.19 -10.61 -1.61
C LEU A 408 -14.68 -10.52 -1.23
N PHE A 409 -15.02 -9.69 -0.23
CA PHE A 409 -16.42 -9.41 0.14
C PHE A 409 -17.20 -8.84 -1.06
N THR A 410 -16.63 -7.84 -1.72
CA THR A 410 -17.26 -7.20 -2.89
C THR A 410 -17.41 -8.20 -4.03
N ASP A 411 -16.42 -9.08 -4.23
CA ASP A 411 -16.46 -10.08 -5.30
C ASP A 411 -17.56 -11.12 -5.08
N ARG A 412 -17.73 -11.60 -3.86
CA ARG A 412 -18.51 -12.81 -3.55
C ARG A 412 -19.89 -12.55 -2.95
N LEU A 413 -20.08 -11.42 -2.24
CA LEU A 413 -21.26 -11.15 -1.42
C LEU A 413 -22.05 -9.91 -1.83
N VAL A 414 -21.63 -9.18 -2.85
CA VAL A 414 -22.27 -7.95 -3.33
C VAL A 414 -22.92 -8.17 -4.69
N ASP A 415 -24.17 -7.74 -4.85
CA ASP A 415 -24.79 -7.60 -6.17
C ASP A 415 -24.13 -6.43 -6.91
N ARG A 416 -23.22 -6.78 -7.80
CA ARG A 416 -22.40 -5.83 -8.57
C ARG A 416 -23.01 -5.43 -9.89
N THR A 417 -24.28 -5.80 -10.12
CA THR A 417 -24.99 -5.46 -11.36
C THR A 417 -25.30 -3.98 -11.40
N MET A 418 -24.66 -3.28 -12.33
CA MET A 418 -24.88 -1.85 -12.58
C MET A 418 -25.28 -1.64 -14.03
N PHE A 419 -26.37 -0.92 -14.25
CA PHE A 419 -26.92 -0.67 -15.61
C PHE A 419 -27.13 -1.94 -16.44
N GLY A 420 -27.46 -3.06 -15.77
CA GLY A 420 -27.70 -4.36 -16.41
C GLY A 420 -26.42 -5.14 -16.77
N MET A 421 -25.25 -4.72 -16.29
CA MET A 421 -23.97 -5.39 -16.52
C MET A 421 -23.26 -5.69 -15.18
N PRO A 422 -22.65 -6.87 -15.02
CA PRO A 422 -21.83 -7.16 -13.83
C PRO A 422 -20.53 -6.35 -13.89
N VAL A 423 -20.22 -5.64 -12.79
CA VAL A 423 -18.99 -4.86 -12.67
C VAL A 423 -17.99 -5.66 -11.82
N PRO A 424 -16.77 -5.94 -12.31
CA PRO A 424 -15.76 -6.67 -11.56
C PRO A 424 -15.39 -5.97 -10.24
N ALA A 425 -15.21 -6.74 -9.15
CA ALA A 425 -14.93 -6.20 -7.83
C ALA A 425 -13.68 -5.28 -7.78
N PRO A 426 -12.56 -5.57 -8.46
CA PRO A 426 -11.38 -4.68 -8.44
C PRO A 426 -11.66 -3.28 -9.00
N VAL A 427 -12.69 -3.11 -9.85
CA VAL A 427 -13.07 -1.81 -10.43
C VAL A 427 -13.51 -0.82 -9.33
N PHE A 428 -14.16 -1.31 -8.28
CA PHE A 428 -14.64 -0.46 -7.17
C PHE A 428 -13.49 0.20 -6.39
N GLN A 429 -12.27 -0.31 -6.46
CA GLN A 429 -11.11 0.34 -5.84
C GLN A 429 -10.79 1.70 -6.48
N SER A 430 -11.26 1.97 -7.71
CA SER A 430 -11.17 3.30 -8.35
C SER A 430 -11.97 4.37 -7.61
N LEU A 431 -13.00 4.00 -6.84
CA LEU A 431 -13.86 4.94 -6.11
C LEU A 431 -13.06 5.81 -5.14
N ASN A 432 -12.07 5.25 -4.46
CA ASN A 432 -11.22 6.04 -3.56
C ASN A 432 -10.53 7.19 -4.31
N ALA A 433 -9.80 6.91 -5.38
CA ALA A 433 -9.13 7.95 -6.15
C ALA A 433 -10.13 8.94 -6.78
N GLY A 434 -11.27 8.45 -7.27
CA GLY A 434 -12.36 9.29 -7.78
C GLY A 434 -12.91 10.24 -6.71
N PHE A 435 -13.16 9.73 -5.50
CA PHE A 435 -13.63 10.56 -4.39
C PHE A 435 -12.57 11.56 -3.91
N ILE A 436 -11.27 11.21 -3.95
CA ILE A 436 -10.20 12.17 -3.65
C ILE A 436 -10.26 13.36 -4.61
N PHE A 437 -10.42 13.14 -5.92
CA PHE A 437 -10.54 14.24 -6.89
C PHE A 437 -11.71 15.18 -6.59
N ILE A 438 -12.84 14.63 -6.15
CA ILE A 438 -14.05 15.41 -5.87
C ILE A 438 -13.95 16.09 -4.51
N PHE A 439 -13.59 15.35 -3.46
CA PHE A 439 -13.77 15.82 -2.08
C PHE A 439 -12.53 16.50 -1.49
N ALA A 440 -11.32 16.27 -2.01
CA ALA A 440 -10.14 16.96 -1.48
C ALA A 440 -10.22 18.50 -1.64
N PRO A 441 -10.62 19.06 -2.81
CA PRO A 441 -10.82 20.50 -2.94
C PRO A 441 -11.94 21.03 -2.06
N ILE A 442 -13.03 20.27 -1.93
CA ILE A 442 -14.19 20.65 -1.10
C ILE A 442 -13.77 20.71 0.37
N LEU A 443 -13.07 19.70 0.85
CA LEU A 443 -12.62 19.63 2.24
C LEU A 443 -11.58 20.72 2.55
N ALA A 444 -10.65 20.98 1.63
CA ALA A 444 -9.71 22.10 1.75
C ALA A 444 -10.44 23.45 1.87
N TRP A 445 -11.45 23.69 1.06
CA TRP A 445 -12.29 24.88 1.15
C TRP A 445 -13.05 24.96 2.50
N VAL A 446 -13.60 23.83 2.98
CA VAL A 446 -14.27 23.75 4.29
C VAL A 446 -13.32 24.14 5.41
N TRP A 447 -12.08 23.61 5.41
CA TRP A 447 -11.09 23.96 6.44
C TRP A 447 -10.74 25.44 6.46
N ILE A 448 -10.63 26.07 5.29
CA ILE A 448 -10.38 27.51 5.19
C ILE A 448 -11.59 28.30 5.72
N LYS A 449 -12.81 27.90 5.35
CA LYS A 449 -14.04 28.59 5.75
C LYS A 449 -14.33 28.50 7.25
N LEU A 450 -13.95 27.38 7.90
CA LEU A 450 -14.10 27.20 9.33
C LEU A 450 -13.18 28.14 10.14
N GLY A 451 -12.06 28.61 9.58
CA GLY A 451 -11.16 29.56 10.23
C GLY A 451 -10.81 29.15 11.67
N LYS A 452 -11.23 29.92 12.66
CA LYS A 452 -10.97 29.62 14.09
C LYS A 452 -11.64 28.34 14.63
N TYR A 453 -12.65 27.84 13.93
CA TYR A 453 -13.34 26.58 14.26
C TYR A 453 -12.74 25.37 13.54
N ASN A 454 -11.68 25.55 12.74
CA ASN A 454 -10.98 24.45 12.09
C ASN A 454 -10.46 23.49 13.16
N PRO A 455 -10.82 22.18 13.12
CA PRO A 455 -10.33 21.22 14.08
C PRO A 455 -8.80 21.13 14.06
N SER A 456 -8.19 21.00 15.24
CA SER A 456 -6.74 20.80 15.33
C SER A 456 -6.32 19.46 14.71
N THR A 457 -5.05 19.37 14.33
CA THR A 457 -4.48 18.18 13.69
C THR A 457 -4.77 16.87 14.46
N PRO A 458 -4.59 16.78 15.81
CA PRO A 458 -4.95 15.57 16.55
C PRO A 458 -6.43 15.21 16.48
N VAL A 459 -7.32 16.23 16.43
CA VAL A 459 -8.78 16.03 16.32
C VAL A 459 -9.14 15.48 14.93
N LYS A 460 -8.53 16.01 13.86
CA LYS A 460 -8.72 15.47 12.49
C LYS A 460 -8.33 14.00 12.42
N PHE A 461 -7.19 13.62 13.01
CA PHE A 461 -6.76 12.23 13.09
C PHE A 461 -7.78 11.34 13.80
N ALA A 462 -8.29 11.77 14.95
CA ALA A 462 -9.32 11.03 15.68
C ALA A 462 -10.59 10.84 14.82
N PHE A 463 -11.04 11.87 14.11
CA PHE A 463 -12.17 11.75 13.18
C PHE A 463 -11.87 10.81 12.02
N GLY A 464 -10.67 10.83 11.45
CA GLY A 464 -10.30 9.90 10.38
C GLY A 464 -10.38 8.44 10.82
N VAL A 465 -9.83 8.12 12.01
CA VAL A 465 -9.89 6.78 12.60
C VAL A 465 -11.34 6.38 12.93
N PHE A 466 -12.16 7.32 13.43
CA PHE A 466 -13.59 7.10 13.66
C PHE A 466 -14.33 6.76 12.36
N LEU A 467 -14.09 7.51 11.29
CA LEU A 467 -14.72 7.28 9.99
C LEU A 467 -14.32 5.92 9.39
N ALA A 468 -13.07 5.46 9.59
CA ALA A 468 -12.68 4.12 9.16
C ALA A 468 -13.55 3.03 9.80
N GLY A 469 -13.80 3.12 11.11
CA GLY A 469 -14.72 2.20 11.79
C GLY A 469 -16.17 2.36 11.34
N LEU A 470 -16.64 3.59 11.17
CA LEU A 470 -18.01 3.89 10.73
C LEU A 470 -18.31 3.30 9.34
N GLY A 471 -17.33 3.28 8.43
CA GLY A 471 -17.47 2.67 7.11
C GLY A 471 -17.83 1.17 7.20
N PHE A 472 -17.19 0.43 8.09
CA PHE A 472 -17.52 -0.99 8.32
C PHE A 472 -18.88 -1.20 8.98
N LEU A 473 -19.31 -0.32 9.90
CA LEU A 473 -20.67 -0.38 10.44
C LEU A 473 -21.73 -0.11 9.35
N ALA A 474 -21.46 0.80 8.44
CA ALA A 474 -22.34 1.04 7.30
C ALA A 474 -22.44 -0.19 6.39
N LEU A 475 -21.33 -0.90 6.16
CA LEU A 475 -21.32 -2.13 5.37
C LEU A 475 -22.08 -3.27 6.10
N ASN A 476 -21.95 -3.37 7.43
CA ASN A 476 -22.71 -4.32 8.23
C ASN A 476 -24.22 -4.07 8.20
N ALA A 477 -24.65 -2.79 8.14
CA ALA A 477 -26.05 -2.49 7.89
C ALA A 477 -26.51 -3.01 6.52
N GLY A 478 -25.63 -3.00 5.52
CA GLY A 478 -25.86 -3.64 4.22
C GLY A 478 -26.02 -5.15 4.32
N ILE A 479 -25.15 -5.82 5.08
CA ILE A 479 -25.24 -7.27 5.32
C ILE A 479 -26.59 -7.59 6.00
N ALA A 480 -26.92 -6.86 7.07
CA ALA A 480 -28.17 -7.09 7.81
C ALA A 480 -29.42 -6.86 6.97
N SER A 481 -29.39 -5.90 6.02
CA SER A 481 -30.52 -5.58 5.14
C SER A 481 -30.67 -6.53 3.96
N SER A 482 -29.64 -7.34 3.64
CA SER A 482 -29.65 -8.20 2.44
C SER A 482 -30.41 -9.52 2.61
N GLY A 483 -30.78 -9.89 3.85
CA GLY A 483 -31.43 -11.17 4.12
C GLY A 483 -30.61 -12.35 3.58
N THR A 484 -31.23 -13.24 2.81
CA THR A 484 -30.56 -14.35 2.12
C THR A 484 -29.90 -13.94 0.79
N GLY A 485 -30.25 -12.77 0.22
CA GLY A 485 -29.71 -12.26 -1.04
C GLY A 485 -28.34 -11.60 -0.90
N LEU A 486 -27.77 -11.11 -2.00
CA LEU A 486 -26.50 -10.37 -2.01
C LEU A 486 -26.67 -8.96 -1.44
N VAL A 487 -25.59 -8.40 -0.93
CA VAL A 487 -25.54 -7.03 -0.40
C VAL A 487 -25.62 -6.02 -1.55
N ALA A 488 -26.46 -4.99 -1.41
CA ALA A 488 -26.62 -3.99 -2.44
C ALA A 488 -25.33 -3.15 -2.64
N VAL A 489 -24.96 -2.92 -3.90
CA VAL A 489 -23.70 -2.26 -4.29
C VAL A 489 -23.51 -0.86 -3.71
N TYR A 490 -24.57 -0.13 -3.42
CA TYR A 490 -24.45 1.24 -2.86
C TYR A 490 -23.75 1.27 -1.49
N PHE A 491 -23.75 0.18 -0.71
CA PHE A 491 -22.98 0.10 0.53
C PHE A 491 -21.47 0.05 0.28
N VAL A 492 -21.05 -0.49 -0.87
CA VAL A 492 -19.65 -0.42 -1.31
C VAL A 492 -19.27 1.02 -1.65
N PHE A 493 -20.11 1.76 -2.37
CA PHE A 493 -19.90 3.20 -2.60
C PHE A 493 -19.81 3.98 -1.29
N LEU A 494 -20.69 3.65 -0.33
CA LEU A 494 -20.76 4.34 0.96
C LEU A 494 -19.48 4.11 1.79
N ILE A 495 -18.99 2.87 1.93
CA ILE A 495 -17.77 2.60 2.67
C ILE A 495 -16.56 3.28 2.02
N TYR A 496 -16.40 3.22 0.69
CA TYR A 496 -15.31 3.91 0.00
C TYR A 496 -15.38 5.43 0.19
N TRP A 497 -16.57 6.01 0.16
CA TRP A 497 -16.75 7.45 0.43
C TRP A 497 -16.35 7.81 1.86
N ILE A 498 -16.87 7.08 2.87
CA ILE A 498 -16.56 7.33 4.29
C ILE A 498 -15.06 7.17 4.54
N HIS A 499 -14.45 6.11 4.02
CA HIS A 499 -13.01 5.85 4.16
C HIS A 499 -12.17 6.95 3.50
N THR A 500 -12.56 7.44 2.31
CA THR A 500 -11.86 8.54 1.63
C THR A 500 -11.96 9.83 2.43
N MET A 501 -13.12 10.14 3.03
CA MET A 501 -13.24 11.30 3.93
C MET A 501 -12.30 11.18 5.13
N GLY A 502 -12.16 9.97 5.70
CA GLY A 502 -11.20 9.68 6.76
C GLY A 502 -9.75 9.82 6.30
N GLU A 503 -9.42 9.32 5.11
CA GLU A 503 -8.09 9.43 4.51
C GLU A 503 -7.64 10.90 4.36
N LEU A 504 -8.51 11.75 3.85
CA LEU A 504 -8.23 13.18 3.68
C LEU A 504 -7.98 13.91 5.01
N MET A 505 -8.41 13.33 6.14
CA MET A 505 -8.12 13.86 7.48
C MET A 505 -6.84 13.31 8.10
N VAL A 506 -6.35 12.14 7.66
CA VAL A 506 -5.17 11.46 8.22
C VAL A 506 -3.93 11.67 7.34
N SER A 507 -4.02 11.34 6.06
CA SER A 507 -2.84 11.19 5.18
C SER A 507 -2.11 12.51 4.93
N PRO A 508 -2.69 13.55 4.32
CA PRO A 508 -1.97 14.79 4.04
C PRO A 508 -1.59 15.55 5.33
N VAL A 509 -2.46 15.46 6.34
CA VAL A 509 -2.30 16.17 7.61
C VAL A 509 -1.18 15.55 8.44
N GLY A 510 -1.09 14.21 8.49
CA GLY A 510 -0.10 13.51 9.30
C GLY A 510 1.31 13.65 8.76
N LEU A 511 1.50 13.50 7.47
CA LEU A 511 2.81 13.65 6.85
C LEU A 511 3.37 15.06 7.06
N SER A 512 2.53 16.09 6.88
CA SER A 512 2.87 17.48 7.15
C SER A 512 3.19 17.70 8.63
N ALA A 513 2.40 17.12 9.55
CA ALA A 513 2.63 17.27 10.99
C ALA A 513 3.97 16.67 11.42
N VAL A 514 4.29 15.44 11.00
CA VAL A 514 5.54 14.77 11.37
C VAL A 514 6.77 15.55 10.87
N THR A 515 6.74 16.05 9.63
CA THR A 515 7.87 16.83 9.08
C THR A 515 8.08 18.17 9.78
N LYS A 516 7.00 18.83 10.22
CA LYS A 516 7.07 20.11 10.94
C LYS A 516 7.49 19.93 12.40
N LEU A 517 7.09 18.82 13.04
CA LEU A 517 7.32 18.58 14.46
C LEU A 517 8.70 17.97 14.75
N ALA A 518 9.20 17.12 13.86
CA ALA A 518 10.50 16.48 14.05
C ALA A 518 11.64 17.49 13.88
N PRO A 519 12.59 17.58 14.85
CA PRO A 519 13.78 18.39 14.69
C PRO A 519 14.58 18.02 13.43
N ALA A 520 15.19 19.00 12.76
CA ALA A 520 15.90 18.80 11.48
C ALA A 520 16.92 17.64 11.51
N ARG A 521 17.65 17.49 12.62
CA ARG A 521 18.65 16.41 12.82
C ARG A 521 18.06 15.00 12.88
N VAL A 522 16.74 14.84 13.09
CA VAL A 522 16.07 13.54 13.25
C VAL A 522 14.85 13.37 12.35
N VAL A 523 14.57 14.33 11.47
CA VAL A 523 13.40 14.26 10.57
C VAL A 523 13.46 13.03 9.66
N GLY A 524 14.64 12.64 9.18
CA GLY A 524 14.82 11.42 8.38
C GLY A 524 14.46 10.15 9.18
N MET A 525 14.82 10.08 10.45
CA MET A 525 14.45 8.97 11.34
C MET A 525 12.93 8.96 11.59
N ALA A 526 12.30 10.11 11.81
CA ALA A 526 10.86 10.22 11.99
C ALA A 526 10.08 9.78 10.74
N MET A 527 10.55 10.19 9.56
CA MET A 527 9.96 9.79 8.28
C MET A 527 10.17 8.30 7.97
N GLY A 528 11.36 7.76 8.24
CA GLY A 528 11.62 6.33 8.15
C GLY A 528 10.68 5.52 9.07
N SER A 529 10.45 6.02 10.28
CA SER A 529 9.50 5.43 11.22
C SER A 529 8.05 5.52 10.72
N TRP A 530 7.65 6.62 10.10
CA TRP A 530 6.34 6.75 9.45
C TRP A 530 6.10 5.62 8.44
N PHE A 531 7.05 5.38 7.54
CA PHE A 531 6.94 4.31 6.54
C PHE A 531 6.99 2.91 7.17
N LEU A 532 7.81 2.71 8.21
CA LEU A 532 7.83 1.45 8.94
C LEU A 532 6.45 1.13 9.55
N TYR A 533 5.83 2.11 10.24
CA TYR A 533 4.52 1.91 10.83
C TYR A 533 3.41 1.80 9.78
N SER A 534 3.54 2.43 8.62
CA SER A 534 2.66 2.15 7.47
C SER A 534 2.80 0.70 7.01
N GLY A 535 4.02 0.16 6.94
CA GLY A 535 4.26 -1.26 6.66
C GLY A 535 3.63 -2.19 7.71
N LEU A 536 3.82 -1.90 9.00
CA LEU A 536 3.19 -2.66 10.08
C LEU A 536 1.66 -2.62 10.01
N SER A 537 1.06 -1.48 9.63
CA SER A 537 -0.38 -1.34 9.41
C SER A 537 -0.89 -2.25 8.28
N ASN A 538 -0.12 -2.35 7.20
CA ASN A 538 -0.45 -3.23 6.07
C ASN A 538 -0.37 -4.72 6.45
N TYR A 539 0.63 -5.11 7.26
CA TYR A 539 0.69 -6.47 7.79
C TYR A 539 -0.52 -6.77 8.70
N LEU A 540 -0.83 -5.84 9.62
CA LEU A 540 -2.01 -5.95 10.48
C LEU A 540 -3.32 -6.03 9.67
N ALA A 541 -3.41 -5.29 8.55
CA ALA A 541 -4.54 -5.40 7.64
C ALA A 541 -4.69 -6.82 7.06
N GLY A 542 -3.58 -7.47 6.68
CA GLY A 542 -3.58 -8.86 6.23
C GLY A 542 -4.05 -9.84 7.31
N VAL A 543 -3.58 -9.65 8.56
CA VAL A 543 -4.02 -10.45 9.72
C VAL A 543 -5.50 -10.25 10.02
N ILE A 544 -6.01 -9.02 9.99
CA ILE A 544 -7.45 -8.75 10.14
C ILE A 544 -8.24 -9.44 9.01
N ALA A 545 -7.77 -9.32 7.77
CA ALA A 545 -8.41 -9.92 6.62
C ALA A 545 -8.42 -11.46 6.69
N SER A 546 -7.40 -12.10 7.26
CA SER A 546 -7.37 -13.55 7.42
C SER A 546 -8.49 -14.07 8.31
N SER A 547 -8.92 -13.26 9.30
CA SER A 547 -10.06 -13.59 10.17
C SER A 547 -11.42 -13.56 9.43
N THR A 548 -11.49 -13.04 8.20
CA THR A 548 -12.69 -13.09 7.35
C THR A 548 -12.70 -14.31 6.42
N GLY A 549 -11.74 -15.21 6.53
CA GLY A 549 -11.63 -16.41 5.70
C GLY A 549 -12.86 -17.30 5.82
N VAL A 550 -13.30 -17.84 4.69
CA VAL A 550 -14.48 -18.71 4.57
C VAL A 550 -14.12 -19.94 3.76
N GLU A 551 -14.90 -21.01 3.93
CA GLU A 551 -14.73 -22.23 3.15
C GLU A 551 -15.10 -22.00 1.67
N THR A 552 -14.24 -22.50 0.81
CA THR A 552 -14.39 -22.39 -0.65
C THR A 552 -14.17 -23.72 -1.33
N LEU A 553 -14.86 -23.95 -2.44
CA LEU A 553 -14.59 -25.03 -3.38
C LEU A 553 -14.36 -24.39 -4.76
N GLY A 554 -13.29 -24.77 -5.47
CA GLY A 554 -12.90 -24.11 -6.73
C GLY A 554 -12.67 -22.59 -6.60
N GLY A 555 -12.40 -22.08 -5.37
CA GLY A 555 -12.23 -20.64 -5.08
C GLY A 555 -13.52 -19.84 -4.91
N GLN A 556 -14.70 -20.48 -4.97
CA GLN A 556 -16.02 -19.89 -4.66
C GLN A 556 -16.53 -20.35 -3.29
N ILE A 557 -17.27 -19.47 -2.60
CA ILE A 557 -17.84 -19.79 -1.29
C ILE A 557 -18.91 -20.87 -1.39
N THR A 558 -18.92 -21.79 -0.42
CA THR A 558 -19.90 -22.88 -0.34
C THR A 558 -21.12 -22.52 0.51
N ASN A 559 -20.99 -21.56 1.44
CA ASN A 559 -22.05 -21.14 2.37
C ASN A 559 -22.11 -19.61 2.48
N ILE A 560 -23.05 -18.98 1.78
CA ILE A 560 -23.24 -17.52 1.76
C ILE A 560 -23.65 -16.99 3.14
N ALA A 561 -24.51 -17.72 3.87
CA ALA A 561 -25.00 -17.28 5.16
C ALA A 561 -23.89 -17.25 6.21
N ALA A 562 -23.09 -18.32 6.32
CA ALA A 562 -21.93 -18.39 7.20
C ALA A 562 -20.87 -17.35 6.83
N ALA A 563 -20.63 -17.13 5.52
CA ALA A 563 -19.72 -16.09 5.06
C ALA A 563 -20.16 -14.71 5.55
N LYS A 564 -21.44 -14.35 5.37
CA LYS A 564 -21.99 -13.06 5.86
C LYS A 564 -21.84 -12.90 7.36
N GLU A 565 -22.09 -13.95 8.13
CA GLU A 565 -21.94 -13.94 9.60
C GLU A 565 -20.48 -13.68 10.00
N THR A 566 -19.53 -14.36 9.37
CA THR A 566 -18.09 -14.19 9.61
C THR A 566 -17.65 -12.76 9.29
N TYR A 567 -17.99 -12.24 8.11
CA TYR A 567 -17.68 -10.86 7.74
C TYR A 567 -18.33 -9.84 8.68
N ALA A 568 -19.61 -10.01 9.03
CA ALA A 568 -20.32 -9.11 9.94
C ALA A 568 -19.68 -9.08 11.33
N MET A 569 -19.29 -10.23 11.86
CA MET A 569 -18.63 -10.34 13.16
C MET A 569 -17.27 -9.62 13.14
N VAL A 570 -16.40 -9.91 12.18
CA VAL A 570 -15.07 -9.31 12.08
C VAL A 570 -15.20 -7.80 11.88
N TYR A 571 -16.04 -7.35 10.95
CA TYR A 571 -16.23 -5.94 10.63
C TYR A 571 -16.84 -5.15 11.80
N THR A 572 -17.73 -5.77 12.58
CA THR A 572 -18.24 -5.18 13.83
C THR A 572 -17.12 -4.98 14.85
N ASN A 573 -16.29 -6.01 15.06
CA ASN A 573 -15.20 -5.95 16.03
C ASN A 573 -14.17 -4.87 15.68
N ILE A 574 -13.68 -4.83 14.43
CA ILE A 574 -12.72 -3.81 14.02
C ILE A 574 -13.31 -2.40 14.03
N ALA A 575 -14.60 -2.26 13.71
CA ALA A 575 -15.30 -0.98 13.78
C ALA A 575 -15.33 -0.44 15.21
N TYR A 576 -15.78 -1.24 16.17
CA TYR A 576 -15.85 -0.80 17.57
C TYR A 576 -14.48 -0.54 18.18
N VAL A 577 -13.47 -1.36 17.87
CA VAL A 577 -12.09 -1.13 18.30
C VAL A 577 -11.58 0.20 17.74
N SER A 578 -11.76 0.45 16.44
CA SER A 578 -11.34 1.69 15.79
C SER A 578 -12.05 2.93 16.37
N MET A 579 -13.37 2.85 16.54
CA MET A 579 -14.15 3.95 17.11
C MET A 579 -13.80 4.20 18.59
N GLY A 580 -13.53 3.15 19.37
CA GLY A 580 -13.04 3.27 20.75
C GLY A 580 -11.68 3.93 20.82
N LEU A 581 -10.75 3.55 19.95
CA LEU A 581 -9.44 4.22 19.82
C LEU A 581 -9.60 5.69 19.40
N ALA A 582 -10.51 5.99 18.47
CA ALA A 582 -10.78 7.37 18.06
C ALA A 582 -11.29 8.24 19.22
N VAL A 583 -12.14 7.69 20.08
CA VAL A 583 -12.60 8.39 21.31
C VAL A 583 -11.42 8.66 22.25
N VAL A 584 -10.54 7.68 22.49
CA VAL A 584 -9.32 7.88 23.29
C VAL A 584 -8.43 8.96 22.66
N MET A 585 -8.22 8.91 21.33
CA MET A 585 -7.45 9.92 20.60
C MET A 585 -8.06 11.31 20.74
N LEU A 586 -9.40 11.42 20.70
CA LEU A 586 -10.09 12.69 20.89
C LEU A 586 -9.90 13.22 22.32
N LEU A 587 -9.98 12.38 23.34
CA LEU A 587 -9.77 12.77 24.75
C LEU A 587 -8.35 13.26 25.03
N ILE A 588 -7.33 12.66 24.39
CA ILE A 588 -5.94 13.08 24.55
C ILE A 588 -5.52 14.21 23.61
N SER A 589 -6.36 14.59 22.64
CA SER A 589 -6.04 15.59 21.62
C SER A 589 -5.61 16.96 22.17
N PRO A 590 -6.14 17.47 23.31
CA PRO A 590 -5.67 18.73 23.89
C PRO A 590 -4.23 18.64 24.42
N ILE A 591 -3.84 17.46 24.95
CA ILE A 591 -2.48 17.20 25.45
C ILE A 591 -1.50 17.22 24.27
N ILE A 592 -1.85 16.52 23.18
CA ILE A 592 -1.03 16.47 21.97
C ILE A 592 -0.90 17.85 21.34
N LYS A 593 -2.02 18.59 21.21
CA LYS A 593 -2.00 19.98 20.70
C LYS A 593 -1.04 20.85 21.50
N LYS A 594 -1.07 20.77 22.84
CA LYS A 594 -0.14 21.50 23.71
C LYS A 594 1.32 21.08 23.49
N ALA A 595 1.57 19.77 23.24
CA ALA A 595 2.90 19.25 22.97
C ALA A 595 3.47 19.70 21.61
N MET A 596 2.62 20.04 20.63
CA MET A 596 3.03 20.56 19.30
C MET A 596 3.63 21.96 19.36
N LYS A 597 3.45 22.70 20.48
CA LYS A 597 4.08 24.02 20.71
C LYS A 597 3.81 25.05 19.59
N GLY A 598 2.59 25.11 19.09
CA GLY A 598 2.15 26.05 18.07
C GLY A 598 2.45 25.65 16.63
N ALA A 599 2.91 24.43 16.39
CA ALA A 599 3.11 23.87 15.05
C ALA A 599 1.84 23.24 14.43
N ASP A 600 0.65 23.56 14.98
CA ASP A 600 -0.67 23.06 14.54
C ASP A 600 -1.20 23.84 13.31
#